data_e5eeb00a4610d673d30e32113d128036
#
_entry.id   e5eeb00a4610d673d30e32113d128036
#
_cell.length_a   1.000
_cell.length_b   1.000
_cell.length_c   1.000
_cell.angle_alpha   90.00
_cell.angle_beta   90.00
_cell.angle_gamma   90.00
#
_symmetry.space_group_name_H-M   'P 1'
#
loop_
_entity.id
_entity.type
_entity.pdbx_description
1 polymer ?
#
loop_
_entity_poly.entity_id
_entity_poly.type
_entity_poly.pdbx_seq_one_letter_code
_entity_poly.pdbx_strand_id
1 'polypeptide(L)'
;METTENKVREPLFHIAKRAYIPWYKAWCIRLIAILAAFIICGILSFIVIGASPLDFYSALLKGSLGSQRKIWKFLKDAAVLLCISLAVTPAFRMKFWNIGAEGQTLMGALATAACMFYLGGKLPDALLLVIMLVSAIVVGSIWGTIPAIFKAIWNTNETLFTLMMNYVATCIVSYFLIIWTPNGSSSLGVLPDGHLPTVGNEYLLIILITVFIAIAMYIYLYYSKHGYEISVVGESYKTACYIGIDVKKVIIRTMILSGALCGLAGFLIVSGLDHSVTTETVGGRGFTAIMVSWLAKFNPAVMALTSLFIVFLSQGSAQVSQNFDVSPAFPDMITGIILFFIIGCEFFIQYKINFRSRKNGGKK
;
A
#
# COMPACT_ATOMS: atom_id res chain seq x y z
N MET A 1 36.67 -51.85 11.36
CA MET A 1 36.35 -50.40 11.38
C MET A 1 34.92 -50.28 10.88
N GLU A 2 33.96 -50.28 11.80
CA GLU A 2 32.54 -50.06 11.47
C GLU A 2 32.32 -48.56 11.28
N THR A 3 31.93 -48.18 10.08
CA THR A 3 31.48 -46.85 9.76
C THR A 3 30.10 -46.66 10.37
N THR A 4 30.03 -45.95 11.50
CA THR A 4 28.77 -45.47 12.09
C THR A 4 28.13 -44.49 11.11
N GLU A 5 27.19 -44.96 10.29
CA GLU A 5 26.28 -44.10 9.53
C GLU A 5 25.52 -43.23 10.52
N ASN A 6 25.88 -41.95 10.54
CA ASN A 6 25.11 -40.91 11.24
C ASN A 6 23.75 -40.81 10.55
N LYS A 7 22.76 -41.57 11.03
CA LYS A 7 21.36 -41.43 10.61
C LYS A 7 20.89 -40.02 10.98
N VAL A 8 21.02 -39.08 10.03
CA VAL A 8 20.41 -37.78 10.11
C VAL A 8 18.91 -38.01 10.32
N ARG A 9 18.42 -37.70 11.51
CA ARG A 9 16.99 -37.80 11.82
C ARG A 9 16.22 -36.86 10.89
N GLU A 10 15.43 -37.40 9.97
CA GLU A 10 14.56 -36.63 9.11
C GLU A 10 13.63 -35.77 9.98
N PRO A 11 13.46 -34.49 9.66
CA PRO A 11 12.57 -33.59 10.41
C PRO A 11 11.14 -34.12 10.40
N LEU A 12 10.36 -33.74 11.45
CA LEU A 12 8.98 -34.21 11.64
C LEU A 12 8.06 -33.75 10.51
N PHE A 13 8.38 -32.63 9.86
CA PHE A 13 7.65 -32.10 8.71
C PHE A 13 8.61 -31.47 7.70
N HIS A 14 8.25 -31.59 6.43
CA HIS A 14 8.95 -30.97 5.29
C HIS A 14 8.04 -29.97 4.61
N ILE A 15 8.54 -28.77 4.38
CA ILE A 15 7.89 -27.74 3.57
C ILE A 15 8.42 -27.86 2.15
N ALA A 16 7.58 -28.28 1.21
CA ALA A 16 7.91 -28.39 -0.19
C ALA A 16 7.12 -27.39 -1.03
N LYS A 17 7.78 -26.71 -1.97
CA LYS A 17 7.08 -25.82 -2.91
C LYS A 17 6.18 -26.67 -3.82
N ARG A 18 4.91 -26.28 -3.98
CA ARG A 18 4.00 -26.97 -4.89
C ARG A 18 4.34 -26.62 -6.34
N ALA A 19 4.41 -27.60 -7.20
CA ALA A 19 4.60 -27.39 -8.63
C ALA A 19 3.34 -26.80 -9.29
N TYR A 20 2.15 -27.26 -8.87
CA TYR A 20 0.86 -26.82 -9.38
C TYR A 20 -0.24 -27.02 -8.34
N ILE A 21 -1.19 -26.10 -8.29
CA ILE A 21 -2.44 -26.25 -7.55
C ILE A 21 -3.61 -25.88 -8.49
N PRO A 22 -4.66 -26.71 -8.60
CA PRO A 22 -5.85 -26.35 -9.37
C PRO A 22 -6.50 -25.06 -8.81
N TRP A 23 -6.99 -24.22 -9.69
CA TRP A 23 -7.55 -22.91 -9.31
C TRP A 23 -8.67 -23.01 -8.26
N TYR A 24 -9.54 -24.03 -8.34
CA TYR A 24 -10.62 -24.24 -7.37
C TYR A 24 -10.10 -24.55 -5.97
N LYS A 25 -9.01 -25.34 -5.84
CA LYS A 25 -8.38 -25.61 -4.52
C LYS A 25 -7.75 -24.36 -3.92
N ALA A 26 -7.12 -23.52 -4.75
CA ALA A 26 -6.59 -22.23 -4.28
C ALA A 26 -7.71 -21.32 -3.76
N TRP A 27 -8.85 -21.27 -4.44
CA TRP A 27 -10.02 -20.53 -3.99
C TRP A 27 -10.64 -21.11 -2.71
N CYS A 28 -10.73 -22.45 -2.59
CA CYS A 28 -11.19 -23.08 -1.34
C CYS A 28 -10.29 -22.70 -0.15
N ILE A 29 -8.98 -22.72 -0.31
CA ILE A 29 -8.04 -22.32 0.77
C ILE A 29 -8.27 -20.86 1.16
N ARG A 30 -8.45 -19.94 0.20
CA ARG A 30 -8.75 -18.54 0.47
C ARG A 30 -10.07 -18.35 1.21
N LEU A 31 -11.12 -19.02 0.75
CA LEU A 31 -12.44 -18.96 1.41
C LEU A 31 -12.38 -19.48 2.85
N ILE A 32 -11.72 -20.60 3.09
CA ILE A 32 -11.54 -21.17 4.44
C ILE A 32 -10.76 -20.19 5.33
N ALA A 33 -9.69 -19.56 4.81
CA ALA A 33 -8.91 -18.59 5.57
C ALA A 33 -9.71 -17.32 5.90
N ILE A 34 -10.49 -16.82 4.97
CA ILE A 34 -11.38 -15.67 5.19
C ILE A 34 -12.45 -16.02 6.22
N LEU A 35 -13.10 -17.17 6.10
CA LEU A 35 -14.09 -17.63 7.08
C LEU A 35 -13.49 -17.80 8.48
N ALA A 36 -12.30 -18.39 8.57
CA ALA A 36 -11.60 -18.52 9.85
C ALA A 36 -11.27 -17.15 10.46
N ALA A 37 -10.80 -16.20 9.64
CA ALA A 37 -10.56 -14.82 10.09
C ALA A 37 -11.84 -14.19 10.63
N PHE A 38 -12.94 -14.28 9.90
CA PHE A 38 -14.22 -13.74 10.37
C PHE A 38 -14.70 -14.42 11.67
N ILE A 39 -14.62 -15.74 11.79
CA ILE A 39 -15.00 -16.44 13.03
C ILE A 39 -14.14 -15.93 14.21
N ILE A 40 -12.84 -15.82 14.05
CA ILE A 40 -11.94 -15.32 15.10
C ILE A 40 -12.26 -13.87 15.45
N CYS A 41 -12.48 -13.01 14.47
CA CYS A 41 -12.89 -11.63 14.69
C CYS A 41 -14.24 -11.52 15.42
N GLY A 42 -15.21 -12.38 15.08
CA GLY A 42 -16.48 -12.46 15.77
C GLY A 42 -16.35 -12.90 17.24
N ILE A 43 -15.50 -13.90 17.51
CA ILE A 43 -15.22 -14.36 18.88
C ILE A 43 -14.53 -13.27 19.69
N LEU A 44 -13.51 -12.63 19.11
CA LEU A 44 -12.81 -11.52 19.77
C LEU A 44 -13.73 -10.33 20.04
N SER A 45 -14.61 -10.01 19.10
CA SER A 45 -15.63 -8.97 19.30
C SER A 45 -16.55 -9.30 20.46
N PHE A 46 -17.01 -10.55 20.55
CA PHE A 46 -17.84 -11.00 21.67
C PHE A 46 -17.11 -10.92 23.02
N ILE A 47 -15.83 -11.32 23.08
CA ILE A 47 -15.03 -11.30 24.32
C ILE A 47 -14.71 -9.87 24.74
N VAL A 48 -14.33 -8.99 23.81
CA VAL A 48 -13.82 -7.62 24.12
C VAL A 48 -14.97 -6.62 24.28
N ILE A 49 -15.99 -6.71 23.44
CA ILE A 49 -17.09 -5.74 23.37
C ILE A 49 -18.35 -6.24 24.09
N GLY A 50 -18.51 -7.56 24.22
CA GLY A 50 -19.76 -8.17 24.69
C GLY A 50 -20.90 -8.12 23.67
N ALA A 51 -20.64 -7.63 22.47
CA ALA A 51 -21.63 -7.52 21.41
C ALA A 51 -21.82 -8.83 20.64
N SER A 52 -23.04 -9.07 20.11
CA SER A 52 -23.25 -10.23 19.27
C SER A 52 -22.41 -10.15 17.98
N PRO A 53 -21.90 -11.27 17.45
CA PRO A 53 -21.18 -11.28 16.18
C PRO A 53 -22.00 -10.70 15.02
N LEU A 54 -23.32 -10.84 15.04
CA LEU A 54 -24.21 -10.29 14.01
C LEU A 54 -24.24 -8.76 14.05
N ASP A 55 -24.30 -8.16 15.25
CA ASP A 55 -24.27 -6.71 15.41
C ASP A 55 -22.92 -6.14 14.99
N PHE A 56 -21.83 -6.83 15.32
CA PHE A 56 -20.48 -6.50 14.86
C PHE A 56 -20.40 -6.45 13.33
N TYR A 57 -20.85 -7.50 12.63
CA TYR A 57 -20.79 -7.53 11.16
C TYR A 57 -21.76 -6.55 10.51
N SER A 58 -22.94 -6.32 11.12
CA SER A 58 -23.85 -5.29 10.64
C SER A 58 -23.25 -3.90 10.75
N ALA A 59 -22.53 -3.60 11.83
CA ALA A 59 -21.81 -2.35 12.03
C ALA A 59 -20.68 -2.17 11.01
N LEU A 60 -19.91 -3.25 10.74
CA LEU A 60 -18.84 -3.27 9.75
C LEU A 60 -19.37 -2.96 8.33
N LEU A 61 -20.47 -3.59 7.93
CA LEU A 61 -21.14 -3.31 6.64
C LEU A 61 -21.68 -1.88 6.57
N LYS A 62 -22.35 -1.42 7.62
CA LYS A 62 -22.91 -0.06 7.70
C LYS A 62 -21.83 1.03 7.74
N GLY A 63 -20.63 0.69 8.19
CA GLY A 63 -19.49 1.60 8.20
C GLY A 63 -19.09 2.06 6.80
N SER A 64 -19.03 1.14 5.86
CA SER A 64 -18.60 1.41 4.48
C SER A 64 -19.78 1.64 3.53
N LEU A 65 -20.88 0.91 3.68
CA LEU A 65 -21.99 0.87 2.72
C LEU A 65 -23.31 1.44 3.27
N GLY A 66 -23.35 1.92 4.51
CA GLY A 66 -24.58 2.31 5.22
C GLY A 66 -25.27 3.58 4.70
N SER A 67 -24.63 4.42 3.88
CA SER A 67 -25.24 5.59 3.25
C SER A 67 -24.50 5.97 1.98
N GLN A 68 -25.17 6.71 1.08
CA GLN A 68 -24.56 7.16 -0.17
C GLN A 68 -23.27 7.99 0.08
N ARG A 69 -23.24 8.84 1.10
CA ARG A 69 -22.04 9.59 1.48
C ARG A 69 -20.90 8.69 1.94
N LYS A 70 -21.19 7.62 2.70
CA LYS A 70 -20.18 6.64 3.13
C LYS A 70 -19.63 5.84 1.94
N ILE A 71 -20.48 5.48 0.98
CA ILE A 71 -20.05 4.78 -0.24
C ILE A 71 -19.08 5.65 -1.05
N TRP A 72 -19.39 6.94 -1.23
CA TRP A 72 -18.47 7.85 -1.92
C TRP A 72 -17.15 8.03 -1.18
N LYS A 73 -17.19 8.17 0.14
CA LYS A 73 -15.99 8.23 0.98
C LYS A 73 -15.16 6.94 0.86
N PHE A 74 -15.82 5.79 0.89
CA PHE A 74 -15.19 4.48 0.70
C PHE A 74 -14.48 4.36 -0.65
N LEU A 75 -15.17 4.71 -1.75
CA LEU A 75 -14.59 4.67 -3.09
C LEU A 75 -13.40 5.62 -3.24
N LYS A 76 -13.50 6.81 -2.66
CA LYS A 76 -12.43 7.80 -2.65
C LYS A 76 -11.19 7.30 -1.90
N ASP A 77 -11.35 6.80 -0.67
CA ASP A 77 -10.23 6.30 0.13
C ASP A 77 -9.58 5.07 -0.54
N ALA A 78 -10.38 4.22 -1.17
CA ALA A 78 -9.88 3.10 -1.98
C ALA A 78 -9.11 3.58 -3.22
N ALA A 79 -9.55 4.66 -3.88
CA ALA A 79 -8.86 5.26 -5.00
C ALA A 79 -7.49 5.82 -4.60
N VAL A 80 -7.41 6.54 -3.49
CA VAL A 80 -6.12 7.06 -2.97
C VAL A 80 -5.17 5.92 -2.62
N LEU A 81 -5.65 4.90 -1.90
CA LEU A 81 -4.84 3.73 -1.57
C LEU A 81 -4.36 3.00 -2.83
N LEU A 82 -5.23 2.84 -3.83
CA LEU A 82 -4.88 2.26 -5.13
C LEU A 82 -3.81 3.09 -5.84
N CYS A 83 -3.90 4.42 -5.83
CA CYS A 83 -2.91 5.29 -6.45
C CYS A 83 -1.51 5.08 -5.86
N ILE A 84 -1.39 5.06 -4.53
CA ILE A 84 -0.11 4.80 -3.84
C ILE A 84 0.36 3.37 -4.12
N SER A 85 -0.56 2.39 -4.15
CA SER A 85 -0.23 0.99 -4.45
C SER A 85 0.31 0.80 -5.88
N LEU A 86 -0.26 1.52 -6.85
CA LEU A 86 0.25 1.55 -8.23
C LEU A 86 1.63 2.23 -8.30
N ALA A 87 1.86 3.25 -7.48
CA ALA A 87 3.13 3.95 -7.42
C ALA A 87 4.28 3.05 -6.95
N VAL A 88 4.07 2.20 -5.97
CA VAL A 88 5.12 1.31 -5.44
C VAL A 88 5.34 0.06 -6.29
N THR A 89 4.36 -0.33 -7.10
CA THR A 89 4.38 -1.57 -7.88
C THR A 89 5.60 -1.73 -8.81
N PRO A 90 6.03 -0.72 -9.59
CA PRO A 90 7.20 -0.85 -10.46
C PRO A 90 8.49 -1.15 -9.69
N ALA A 91 8.66 -0.53 -8.52
CA ALA A 91 9.82 -0.73 -7.66
C ALA A 91 9.84 -2.17 -7.12
N PHE A 92 8.73 -2.68 -6.59
CA PHE A 92 8.64 -4.04 -6.07
C PHE A 92 8.76 -5.11 -7.16
N ARG A 93 8.22 -4.86 -8.35
CA ARG A 93 8.37 -5.76 -9.50
C ARG A 93 9.84 -5.90 -9.94
N MET A 94 10.62 -4.84 -9.76
CA MET A 94 12.08 -4.82 -9.98
C MET A 94 12.85 -5.44 -8.80
N LYS A 95 12.18 -5.86 -7.72
CA LYS A 95 12.77 -6.28 -6.43
C LYS A 95 13.57 -5.18 -5.73
N PHE A 96 13.24 -3.93 -5.97
CA PHE A 96 13.69 -2.80 -5.17
C PHE A 96 12.68 -2.58 -4.03
N TRP A 97 13.12 -2.76 -2.79
CA TRP A 97 12.27 -2.68 -1.60
C TRP A 97 12.02 -1.22 -1.19
N ASN A 98 11.13 -0.53 -1.94
CA ASN A 98 10.74 0.83 -1.65
C ASN A 98 9.71 0.89 -0.50
N ILE A 99 10.18 1.01 0.74
CA ILE A 99 9.32 1.27 1.90
C ILE A 99 9.06 2.78 2.09
N GLY A 100 9.64 3.62 1.24
CA GLY A 100 9.57 5.07 1.31
C GLY A 100 8.32 5.73 0.74
N ALA A 101 7.31 4.96 0.34
CA ALA A 101 6.10 5.50 -0.27
C ALA A 101 5.34 6.49 0.64
N GLU A 102 5.36 6.25 1.95
CA GLU A 102 4.78 7.15 2.96
C GLU A 102 5.42 8.53 2.88
N GLY A 103 6.76 8.61 2.96
CA GLY A 103 7.49 9.87 2.89
C GLY A 103 7.43 10.52 1.51
N GLN A 104 7.44 9.75 0.42
CA GLN A 104 7.29 10.28 -0.94
C GLN A 104 5.94 10.96 -1.12
N THR A 105 4.87 10.35 -0.62
CA THR A 105 3.52 10.91 -0.65
C THR A 105 3.41 12.12 0.26
N LEU A 106 3.99 12.05 1.45
CA LEU A 106 3.99 13.15 2.42
C LEU A 106 4.74 14.38 1.90
N MET A 107 5.87 14.19 1.20
CA MET A 107 6.60 15.29 0.57
C MET A 107 5.84 15.91 -0.60
N GLY A 108 5.11 15.10 -1.38
CA GLY A 108 4.18 15.61 -2.40
C GLY A 108 3.03 16.42 -1.78
N ALA A 109 2.48 15.94 -0.67
CA ALA A 109 1.45 16.64 0.10
C ALA A 109 1.98 17.98 0.64
N LEU A 110 3.20 18.01 1.18
CA LEU A 110 3.85 19.23 1.65
C LEU A 110 4.04 20.25 0.52
N ALA A 111 4.52 19.80 -0.64
CA ALA A 111 4.70 20.67 -1.81
C ALA A 111 3.37 21.28 -2.27
N THR A 112 2.31 20.48 -2.27
CA THR A 112 0.95 20.93 -2.56
C THR A 112 0.48 22.00 -1.57
N ALA A 113 0.59 21.72 -0.27
CA ALA A 113 0.20 22.64 0.80
C ALA A 113 1.03 23.94 0.75
N ALA A 114 2.33 23.86 0.45
CA ALA A 114 3.16 25.04 0.28
C ALA A 114 2.69 25.93 -0.86
N CYS A 115 2.32 25.35 -2.01
CA CYS A 115 1.74 26.11 -3.11
C CYS A 115 0.43 26.77 -2.72
N MET A 116 -0.47 26.07 -2.03
CA MET A 116 -1.73 26.63 -1.51
C MET A 116 -1.46 27.79 -0.54
N PHE A 117 -0.52 27.62 0.38
CA PHE A 117 -0.19 28.63 1.40
C PHE A 117 0.45 29.90 0.83
N TYR A 118 1.41 29.78 -0.09
CA TYR A 118 2.13 30.94 -0.61
C TYR A 118 1.52 31.57 -1.84
N LEU A 119 0.82 30.82 -2.68
CA LEU A 119 0.28 31.23 -3.97
C LEU A 119 -1.24 31.34 -3.97
N GLY A 120 -1.93 30.82 -2.95
CA GLY A 120 -3.38 30.94 -2.79
C GLY A 120 -3.82 32.40 -2.79
N GLY A 121 -4.94 32.70 -3.44
CA GLY A 121 -5.45 34.05 -3.60
C GLY A 121 -4.65 34.99 -4.51
N LYS A 122 -3.45 34.59 -4.98
CA LYS A 122 -2.59 35.40 -5.87
C LYS A 122 -2.68 34.98 -7.32
N LEU A 123 -3.07 33.76 -7.60
CA LEU A 123 -3.15 33.16 -8.93
C LEU A 123 -4.55 32.67 -9.23
N PRO A 124 -4.95 32.61 -10.52
CA PRO A 124 -6.18 31.94 -10.92
C PRO A 124 -6.19 30.47 -10.48
N ASP A 125 -7.31 29.94 -10.01
CA ASP A 125 -7.43 28.58 -9.44
C ASP A 125 -6.89 27.50 -10.38
N ALA A 126 -7.18 27.59 -11.68
CA ALA A 126 -6.69 26.62 -12.66
C ALA A 126 -5.17 26.60 -12.76
N LEU A 127 -4.52 27.75 -12.71
CA LEU A 127 -3.05 27.86 -12.76
C LEU A 127 -2.45 27.36 -11.45
N LEU A 128 -3.05 27.70 -10.32
CA LEU A 128 -2.65 27.21 -8.99
C LEU A 128 -2.68 25.68 -8.95
N LEU A 129 -3.75 25.05 -9.41
CA LEU A 129 -3.86 23.59 -9.46
C LEU A 129 -2.78 22.92 -10.32
N VAL A 130 -2.45 23.51 -11.48
CA VAL A 130 -1.38 23.00 -12.33
C VAL A 130 -0.02 23.09 -11.63
N ILE A 131 0.27 24.22 -10.98
CA ILE A 131 1.53 24.42 -10.23
C ILE A 131 1.61 23.44 -9.07
N MET A 132 0.52 23.25 -8.31
CA MET A 132 0.43 22.28 -7.22
C MET A 132 0.69 20.85 -7.71
N LEU A 133 0.05 20.45 -8.80
CA LEU A 133 0.26 19.14 -9.41
C LEU A 133 1.71 18.90 -9.83
N VAL A 134 2.29 19.86 -10.57
CA VAL A 134 3.67 19.77 -11.04
C VAL A 134 4.65 19.76 -9.87
N SER A 135 4.49 20.63 -8.89
CA SER A 135 5.35 20.68 -7.69
C SER A 135 5.30 19.39 -6.90
N ALA A 136 4.12 18.81 -6.68
CA ALA A 136 3.95 17.54 -5.99
C ALA A 136 4.64 16.38 -6.71
N ILE A 137 4.48 16.29 -8.04
CA ILE A 137 5.14 15.28 -8.88
C ILE A 137 6.66 15.45 -8.82
N VAL A 138 7.17 16.66 -8.96
CA VAL A 138 8.62 16.95 -8.95
C VAL A 138 9.22 16.62 -7.59
N VAL A 139 8.64 17.10 -6.50
CA VAL A 139 9.16 16.88 -5.15
C VAL A 139 9.08 15.40 -4.76
N GLY A 140 7.97 14.72 -5.06
CA GLY A 140 7.85 13.27 -4.86
C GLY A 140 8.88 12.49 -5.68
N SER A 141 9.12 12.87 -6.95
CA SER A 141 10.14 12.26 -7.81
C SER A 141 11.55 12.44 -7.24
N ILE A 142 11.90 13.64 -6.82
CA ILE A 142 13.22 13.93 -6.21
C ILE A 142 13.39 13.07 -4.96
N TRP A 143 12.36 13.02 -4.09
CA TRP A 143 12.40 12.24 -2.85
C TRP A 143 12.60 10.74 -3.10
N GLY A 144 11.92 10.18 -4.10
CA GLY A 144 12.09 8.78 -4.51
C GLY A 144 13.41 8.49 -5.21
N THR A 145 14.01 9.51 -5.89
CA THR A 145 15.26 9.35 -6.65
C THR A 145 16.48 9.27 -5.75
N ILE A 146 16.48 9.95 -4.61
CA ILE A 146 17.62 9.96 -3.67
C ILE A 146 18.05 8.53 -3.30
N PRO A 147 17.21 7.67 -2.71
CA PRO A 147 17.60 6.29 -2.37
C PRO A 147 17.96 5.45 -3.61
N ALA A 148 17.36 5.74 -4.76
CA ALA A 148 17.65 5.04 -6.00
C ALA A 148 19.09 5.31 -6.51
N ILE A 149 19.56 6.53 -6.41
CA ILE A 149 20.94 6.89 -6.78
C ILE A 149 21.93 6.18 -5.87
N PHE A 150 21.70 6.20 -4.55
CA PHE A 150 22.56 5.52 -3.59
C PHE A 150 22.59 4.00 -3.82
N LYS A 151 21.44 3.41 -4.15
CA LYS A 151 21.38 1.98 -4.52
C LYS A 151 22.11 1.69 -5.83
N ALA A 152 21.91 2.50 -6.85
CA ALA A 152 22.48 2.28 -8.19
C ALA A 152 24.00 2.44 -8.22
N ILE A 153 24.57 3.37 -7.43
CA ILE A 153 26.00 3.67 -7.44
C ILE A 153 26.75 2.87 -6.39
N TRP A 154 26.27 2.85 -5.14
CA TRP A 154 26.99 2.27 -4.00
C TRP A 154 26.37 0.97 -3.48
N ASN A 155 25.31 0.47 -4.12
CA ASN A 155 24.61 -0.74 -3.72
C ASN A 155 24.19 -0.75 -2.24
N THR A 156 23.75 0.39 -1.71
CA THR A 156 23.27 0.56 -0.34
C THR A 156 22.03 -0.28 -0.10
N ASN A 157 21.67 -0.50 1.19
CA ASN A 157 20.43 -1.16 1.56
C ASN A 157 19.25 -0.19 1.32
N GLU A 158 18.50 -0.43 0.25
CA GLU A 158 17.36 0.38 -0.18
C GLU A 158 16.23 0.39 0.84
N THR A 159 16.00 -0.72 1.53
CA THR A 159 14.93 -0.88 2.54
C THR A 159 15.13 0.06 3.71
N LEU A 160 16.34 0.03 4.31
CA LEU A 160 16.68 0.92 5.41
C LEU A 160 16.70 2.38 4.98
N PHE A 161 17.30 2.66 3.82
CA PHE A 161 17.40 4.02 3.32
C PHE A 161 16.02 4.65 3.08
N THR A 162 15.14 3.95 2.38
CA THR A 162 13.78 4.44 2.11
C THR A 162 12.94 4.58 3.37
N LEU A 163 13.10 3.66 4.34
CA LEU A 163 12.42 3.75 5.64
C LEU A 163 12.87 4.98 6.43
N MET A 164 14.19 5.25 6.50
CA MET A 164 14.72 6.44 7.19
C MET A 164 14.25 7.73 6.51
N MET A 165 14.11 7.74 5.19
CA MET A 165 13.56 8.88 4.45
C MET A 165 12.12 9.21 4.84
N ASN A 166 11.32 8.25 5.30
CA ASN A 166 9.97 8.54 5.83
C ASN A 166 10.05 9.41 7.08
N TYR A 167 10.93 9.06 8.02
CA TYR A 167 11.11 9.86 9.25
C TYR A 167 11.64 11.26 8.95
N VAL A 168 12.57 11.38 8.00
CA VAL A 168 13.07 12.68 7.57
C VAL A 168 11.94 13.52 6.95
N ALA A 169 11.08 12.91 6.12
CA ALA A 169 9.90 13.58 5.56
C ALA A 169 8.97 14.10 6.66
N THR A 170 8.66 13.28 7.66
CA THR A 170 7.83 13.67 8.80
C THR A 170 8.45 14.84 9.58
N CYS A 171 9.77 14.82 9.82
CA CYS A 171 10.47 15.93 10.47
C CYS A 171 10.42 17.22 9.64
N ILE A 172 10.56 17.14 8.32
CA ILE A 172 10.47 18.30 7.43
C ILE A 172 9.06 18.88 7.47
N VAL A 173 8.02 18.03 7.40
CA VAL A 173 6.63 18.51 7.51
C VAL A 173 6.38 19.16 8.85
N SER A 174 6.81 18.56 9.96
CA SER A 174 6.71 19.16 11.30
C SER A 174 7.39 20.52 11.37
N TYR A 175 8.57 20.67 10.77
CA TYR A 175 9.29 21.95 10.72
C TYR A 175 8.49 23.03 9.97
N PHE A 176 7.93 22.72 8.81
CA PHE A 176 7.11 23.67 8.06
C PHE A 176 5.80 24.02 8.78
N LEU A 177 5.18 23.05 9.45
CA LEU A 177 3.98 23.31 10.26
C LEU A 177 4.24 24.32 11.37
N ILE A 178 5.38 24.19 12.08
CA ILE A 178 5.77 25.14 13.14
C ILE A 178 5.96 26.56 12.56
N ILE A 179 6.52 26.69 11.35
CA ILE A 179 6.71 28.00 10.70
C ILE A 179 5.39 28.60 10.22
N TRP A 180 4.50 27.78 9.68
CA TRP A 180 3.25 28.26 9.07
C TRP A 180 2.13 28.53 10.10
N THR A 181 2.22 27.93 11.29
CA THR A 181 1.20 28.10 12.32
C THR A 181 1.68 29.04 13.43
N PRO A 182 0.97 30.16 13.67
CA PRO A 182 1.42 31.16 14.67
C PRO A 182 1.57 30.60 16.09
N ASN A 183 0.83 29.54 16.44
CA ASN A 183 0.81 28.93 17.77
C ASN A 183 1.58 27.62 17.85
N GLY A 184 2.40 27.25 16.83
CA GLY A 184 3.12 26.00 16.77
C GLY A 184 2.23 24.75 16.78
N SER A 185 1.04 24.85 16.21
CA SER A 185 0.11 23.72 16.09
C SER A 185 0.70 22.60 15.20
N SER A 186 0.37 21.36 15.50
CA SER A 186 0.76 20.19 14.70
C SER A 186 -0.05 20.00 13.42
N SER A 187 -1.01 20.88 13.16
CA SER A 187 -1.85 20.87 11.95
C SER A 187 -1.98 22.25 11.37
N LEU A 188 -1.86 22.35 10.06
CA LEU A 188 -2.25 23.54 9.32
C LEU A 188 -3.78 23.56 9.24
N GLY A 189 -4.41 24.72 9.47
CA GLY A 189 -5.87 24.86 9.28
C GLY A 189 -6.25 24.59 7.82
N VAL A 190 -7.55 24.47 7.57
CA VAL A 190 -8.07 24.29 6.21
C VAL A 190 -7.71 25.52 5.35
N LEU A 191 -6.97 25.30 4.28
CA LEU A 191 -6.58 26.35 3.33
C LEU A 191 -7.75 26.67 2.40
N PRO A 192 -8.04 27.97 2.12
CA PRO A 192 -9.24 28.36 1.38
C PRO A 192 -9.16 28.13 -0.13
N ASP A 193 -7.95 28.11 -0.70
CA ASP A 193 -7.70 28.08 -2.14
C ASP A 193 -7.05 26.75 -2.59
N GLY A 194 -7.10 26.44 -3.89
CA GLY A 194 -6.43 25.27 -4.46
C GLY A 194 -7.20 23.96 -4.29
N HIS A 195 -8.51 24.02 -4.12
CA HIS A 195 -9.38 22.86 -4.06
C HIS A 195 -9.59 22.26 -5.45
N LEU A 196 -9.64 20.95 -5.56
CA LEU A 196 -10.02 20.29 -6.80
C LEU A 196 -11.46 20.66 -7.18
N PRO A 197 -11.74 20.95 -8.48
CA PRO A 197 -13.09 21.28 -8.90
C PRO A 197 -14.05 20.11 -8.69
N THR A 198 -15.23 20.41 -8.21
CA THR A 198 -16.30 19.43 -8.00
C THR A 198 -16.97 19.10 -9.32
N VAL A 199 -16.82 17.88 -9.81
CA VAL A 199 -17.48 17.37 -11.02
C VAL A 199 -18.61 16.43 -10.58
N GLY A 200 -19.81 16.96 -10.43
CA GLY A 200 -20.97 16.20 -9.96
C GLY A 200 -20.92 15.80 -8.48
N ASN A 201 -19.80 15.28 -8.02
CA ASN A 201 -19.51 14.95 -6.61
C ASN A 201 -18.07 15.33 -6.27
N GLU A 202 -17.81 15.74 -5.03
CA GLU A 202 -16.48 16.14 -4.53
C GLU A 202 -15.39 15.07 -4.76
N TYR A 203 -15.77 13.80 -4.80
CA TYR A 203 -14.83 12.67 -4.86
C TYR A 203 -14.65 12.05 -6.25
N LEU A 204 -15.55 12.37 -7.19
CA LEU A 204 -15.58 11.72 -8.51
C LEU A 204 -14.27 11.95 -9.29
N LEU A 205 -13.74 13.17 -9.26
CA LEU A 205 -12.53 13.53 -9.99
C LEU A 205 -11.31 12.73 -9.52
N ILE A 206 -11.16 12.52 -8.22
CA ILE A 206 -10.09 11.70 -7.63
C ILE A 206 -10.18 10.26 -8.13
N ILE A 207 -11.38 9.70 -8.15
CA ILE A 207 -11.64 8.34 -8.63
C ILE A 207 -11.29 8.23 -10.11
N LEU A 208 -11.73 9.18 -10.94
CA LEU A 208 -11.43 9.18 -12.38
C LEU A 208 -9.93 9.29 -12.67
N ILE A 209 -9.22 10.18 -11.98
CA ILE A 209 -7.76 10.32 -12.10
C ILE A 209 -7.08 9.00 -11.73
N THR A 210 -7.49 8.37 -10.63
CA THR A 210 -6.90 7.10 -10.19
C THR A 210 -7.18 5.96 -11.16
N VAL A 211 -8.38 5.87 -11.72
CA VAL A 211 -8.73 4.88 -12.74
C VAL A 211 -7.88 5.08 -13.99
N PHE A 212 -7.70 6.34 -14.43
CA PHE A 212 -6.81 6.67 -15.55
C PHE A 212 -5.37 6.21 -15.27
N ILE A 213 -4.84 6.50 -14.07
CA ILE A 213 -3.51 6.05 -13.64
C ILE A 213 -3.44 4.51 -13.65
N ALA A 214 -4.48 3.81 -13.16
CA ALA A 214 -4.51 2.36 -13.14
C ALA A 214 -4.41 1.75 -14.55
N ILE A 215 -5.15 2.31 -15.51
CA ILE A 215 -5.08 1.91 -16.91
C ILE A 215 -3.70 2.21 -17.51
N ALA A 216 -3.18 3.43 -17.27
CA ALA A 216 -1.87 3.83 -17.75
C ALA A 216 -0.75 2.93 -17.18
N MET A 217 -0.79 2.62 -15.89
CA MET A 217 0.16 1.72 -15.24
C MET A 217 0.03 0.28 -15.71
N TYR A 218 -1.19 -0.20 -16.01
CA TYR A 218 -1.39 -1.49 -16.61
C TYR A 218 -0.71 -1.58 -17.98
N ILE A 219 -0.93 -0.59 -18.86
CA ILE A 219 -0.29 -0.50 -20.17
C ILE A 219 1.24 -0.38 -20.01
N TYR A 220 1.71 0.47 -19.12
CA TYR A 220 3.12 0.67 -18.87
C TYR A 220 3.83 -0.63 -18.44
N LEU A 221 3.26 -1.36 -17.49
CA LEU A 221 3.90 -2.56 -16.92
C LEU A 221 3.86 -3.77 -17.86
N TYR A 222 2.84 -3.90 -18.71
CA TYR A 222 2.64 -5.09 -19.51
C TYR A 222 2.97 -4.91 -20.99
N TYR A 223 2.87 -3.70 -21.53
CA TYR A 223 3.03 -3.45 -22.98
C TYR A 223 4.21 -2.55 -23.33
N SER A 224 4.89 -1.91 -22.35
CA SER A 224 6.02 -1.05 -22.66
C SER A 224 7.36 -1.79 -22.59
N LYS A 225 8.36 -1.29 -23.33
CA LYS A 225 9.76 -1.71 -23.23
C LYS A 225 10.27 -1.58 -21.79
N HIS A 226 9.88 -0.49 -21.10
CA HIS A 226 10.28 -0.22 -19.72
C HIS A 226 9.72 -1.23 -18.73
N GLY A 227 8.45 -1.67 -18.90
CA GLY A 227 7.85 -2.73 -18.07
C GLY A 227 8.57 -4.07 -18.25
N TYR A 228 9.01 -4.38 -19.47
CA TYR A 228 9.84 -5.54 -19.75
C TYR A 228 11.20 -5.45 -19.02
N GLU A 229 11.91 -4.33 -19.16
CA GLU A 229 13.21 -4.12 -18.49
C GLU A 229 13.08 -4.25 -16.96
N ILE A 230 12.04 -3.68 -16.35
CA ILE A 230 11.71 -3.81 -14.92
C ILE A 230 11.56 -5.29 -14.53
N SER A 231 10.83 -6.08 -15.33
CA SER A 231 10.60 -7.50 -15.06
C SER A 231 11.88 -8.32 -15.14
N VAL A 232 12.70 -8.08 -16.16
CA VAL A 232 13.98 -8.79 -16.35
C VAL A 232 14.97 -8.48 -15.21
N VAL A 233 15.09 -7.20 -14.82
CA VAL A 233 15.93 -6.79 -13.68
C VAL A 233 15.43 -7.47 -12.40
N GLY A 234 14.11 -7.56 -12.21
CA GLY A 234 13.50 -8.23 -11.07
C GLY A 234 13.71 -9.74 -11.04
N GLU A 235 13.85 -10.40 -12.17
CA GLU A 235 14.17 -11.82 -12.22
C GLU A 235 15.64 -12.08 -11.91
N SER A 236 16.56 -11.43 -12.63
CA SER A 236 17.99 -11.61 -12.45
C SER A 236 18.78 -10.40 -12.89
N TYR A 237 19.53 -9.80 -11.95
CA TYR A 237 20.47 -8.73 -12.23
C TYR A 237 21.50 -9.12 -13.29
N LYS A 238 22.10 -10.32 -13.15
CA LYS A 238 23.13 -10.81 -14.08
C LYS A 238 22.60 -11.00 -15.49
N THR A 239 21.40 -11.56 -15.63
CA THR A 239 20.73 -11.75 -16.91
C THR A 239 20.42 -10.41 -17.59
N ALA A 240 19.94 -9.43 -16.83
CA ALA A 240 19.70 -8.08 -17.33
C ALA A 240 20.96 -7.44 -17.91
N CYS A 241 22.10 -7.52 -17.19
CA CYS A 241 23.38 -7.03 -17.68
C CYS A 241 23.86 -7.77 -18.94
N TYR A 242 23.68 -9.11 -18.98
CA TYR A 242 24.11 -9.94 -20.10
C TYR A 242 23.40 -9.57 -21.42
N ILE A 243 22.11 -9.24 -21.35
CA ILE A 243 21.34 -8.81 -22.54
C ILE A 243 21.45 -7.32 -22.84
N GLY A 244 22.35 -6.60 -22.14
CA GLY A 244 22.66 -5.19 -22.42
C GLY A 244 21.72 -4.17 -21.76
N ILE A 245 20.94 -4.55 -20.75
CA ILE A 245 20.11 -3.60 -20.01
C ILE A 245 20.96 -2.86 -18.97
N ASP A 246 20.94 -1.52 -19.02
CA ASP A 246 21.58 -0.66 -18.02
C ASP A 246 20.73 -0.64 -16.73
N VAL A 247 21.03 -1.55 -15.81
CA VAL A 247 20.27 -1.73 -14.57
C VAL A 247 20.26 -0.46 -13.71
N LYS A 248 21.34 0.33 -13.69
CA LYS A 248 21.38 1.59 -12.93
C LYS A 248 20.33 2.58 -13.44
N LYS A 249 20.23 2.75 -14.75
CA LYS A 249 19.21 3.61 -15.36
C LYS A 249 17.80 3.10 -15.11
N VAL A 250 17.59 1.77 -15.15
CA VAL A 250 16.28 1.17 -14.85
C VAL A 250 15.87 1.48 -13.42
N ILE A 251 16.78 1.31 -12.44
CA ILE A 251 16.49 1.61 -11.02
C ILE A 251 16.09 3.08 -10.84
N ILE A 252 16.92 4.02 -11.34
CA ILE A 252 16.67 5.45 -11.16
C ILE A 252 15.36 5.86 -11.82
N ARG A 253 15.14 5.48 -13.08
CA ARG A 253 13.91 5.81 -13.82
C ARG A 253 12.66 5.24 -13.13
N THR A 254 12.72 4.02 -12.66
CA THR A 254 11.60 3.36 -11.98
C THR A 254 11.26 4.08 -10.68
N MET A 255 12.25 4.53 -9.93
CA MET A 255 12.04 5.27 -8.70
C MET A 255 11.57 6.71 -8.91
N ILE A 256 12.00 7.35 -10.00
CA ILE A 256 11.43 8.64 -10.44
C ILE A 256 9.93 8.49 -10.68
N LEU A 257 9.53 7.47 -11.44
CA LEU A 257 8.10 7.19 -11.70
C LEU A 257 7.33 6.87 -10.42
N SER A 258 7.89 6.03 -9.54
CA SER A 258 7.29 5.70 -8.25
C SER A 258 7.08 6.94 -7.39
N GLY A 259 8.12 7.78 -7.25
CA GLY A 259 8.05 9.04 -6.51
C GLY A 259 7.08 10.05 -7.13
N ALA A 260 7.02 10.14 -8.47
CA ALA A 260 6.07 10.98 -9.20
C ALA A 260 4.61 10.62 -8.86
N LEU A 261 4.28 9.34 -8.90
CA LEU A 261 2.93 8.84 -8.59
C LEU A 261 2.61 8.96 -7.09
N CYS A 262 3.57 8.76 -6.20
CA CYS A 262 3.39 9.04 -4.77
C CYS A 262 3.15 10.54 -4.55
N GLY A 263 3.91 11.43 -5.20
CA GLY A 263 3.70 12.87 -5.14
C GLY A 263 2.32 13.29 -5.64
N LEU A 264 1.87 12.69 -6.75
CA LEU A 264 0.52 12.88 -7.27
C LEU A 264 -0.55 12.41 -6.26
N ALA A 265 -0.35 11.28 -5.57
CA ALA A 265 -1.26 10.85 -4.52
C ALA A 265 -1.29 11.86 -3.36
N GLY A 266 -0.16 12.46 -2.99
CA GLY A 266 -0.08 13.55 -2.01
C GLY A 266 -0.87 14.78 -2.44
N PHE A 267 -0.79 15.16 -3.72
CA PHE A 267 -1.62 16.23 -4.30
C PHE A 267 -3.11 15.90 -4.18
N LEU A 268 -3.53 14.68 -4.54
CA LEU A 268 -4.93 14.26 -4.45
C LEU A 268 -5.47 14.27 -3.01
N ILE A 269 -4.62 13.95 -2.03
CA ILE A 269 -5.00 13.99 -0.62
C ILE A 269 -5.21 15.44 -0.18
N VAL A 270 -4.26 16.32 -0.40
CA VAL A 270 -4.32 17.70 0.11
C VAL A 270 -5.31 18.54 -0.67
N SER A 271 -5.25 18.54 -1.99
CA SER A 271 -6.13 19.37 -2.83
C SER A 271 -7.56 18.84 -2.93
N GLY A 272 -7.75 17.54 -2.78
CA GLY A 272 -9.04 16.88 -3.00
C GLY A 272 -9.76 16.41 -1.75
N LEU A 273 -9.08 16.31 -0.59
CA LEU A 273 -9.65 15.69 0.60
C LEU A 273 -9.55 16.53 1.86
N ASP A 274 -8.30 16.76 2.29
CA ASP A 274 -8.04 17.27 3.63
C ASP A 274 -7.95 18.80 3.63
N HIS A 275 -7.61 19.40 2.49
CA HIS A 275 -7.35 20.82 2.31
C HIS A 275 -6.40 21.42 3.34
N SER A 276 -5.60 20.55 3.93
CA SER A 276 -4.62 20.87 4.97
C SER A 276 -3.49 19.85 4.93
N VAL A 277 -2.44 20.08 5.71
CA VAL A 277 -1.35 19.12 5.87
C VAL A 277 -1.04 18.93 7.36
N THR A 278 -0.79 17.68 7.73
CA THR A 278 -0.31 17.26 9.05
C THR A 278 0.79 16.22 8.86
N THR A 279 1.49 15.87 9.91
CA THR A 279 2.44 14.74 9.89
C THR A 279 1.77 13.40 9.59
N GLU A 280 0.46 13.31 9.86
CA GLU A 280 -0.36 12.10 9.69
C GLU A 280 -1.25 12.14 8.43
N THR A 281 -1.03 13.09 7.52
CA THR A 281 -1.86 13.25 6.29
C THR A 281 -1.91 11.96 5.46
N VAL A 282 -0.83 11.21 5.37
CA VAL A 282 -0.80 9.92 4.65
C VAL A 282 -1.38 8.78 5.50
N GLY A 283 -1.21 8.84 6.83
CA GLY A 283 -1.84 7.95 7.81
C GLY A 283 -1.48 6.47 7.62
N GLY A 284 -0.24 6.15 7.27
CA GLY A 284 0.23 4.77 7.08
C GLY A 284 -0.23 4.13 5.76
N ARG A 285 -0.90 4.88 4.88
CA ARG A 285 -1.38 4.36 3.57
C ARG A 285 -0.23 3.90 2.68
N GLY A 286 0.98 4.47 2.82
CA GLY A 286 2.16 4.02 2.11
C GLY A 286 2.56 2.59 2.47
N PHE A 287 2.52 2.22 3.74
CA PHE A 287 2.79 0.85 4.19
C PHE A 287 1.66 -0.11 3.77
N THR A 288 0.40 0.32 3.91
CA THR A 288 -0.75 -0.46 3.47
C THR A 288 -0.71 -0.71 1.95
N ALA A 289 -0.27 0.26 1.18
CA ALA A 289 -0.12 0.16 -0.28
C ALA A 289 0.88 -0.94 -0.70
N ILE A 290 1.93 -1.14 0.08
CA ILE A 290 2.87 -2.25 -0.13
C ILE A 290 2.14 -3.59 0.02
N MET A 291 1.34 -3.75 1.07
CA MET A 291 0.55 -4.98 1.28
C MET A 291 -0.45 -5.22 0.14
N VAL A 292 -1.14 -4.18 -0.33
CA VAL A 292 -2.04 -4.24 -1.50
C VAL A 292 -1.29 -4.76 -2.73
N SER A 293 -0.12 -4.19 -3.04
CA SER A 293 0.68 -4.57 -4.21
C SER A 293 1.14 -6.03 -4.15
N TRP A 294 1.58 -6.50 -2.99
CA TRP A 294 2.00 -7.89 -2.78
C TRP A 294 0.84 -8.86 -2.87
N LEU A 295 -0.27 -8.55 -2.21
CA LEU A 295 -1.46 -9.39 -2.22
C LEU A 295 -2.04 -9.54 -3.63
N ALA A 296 -1.98 -8.47 -4.42
CA ALA A 296 -2.41 -8.44 -5.82
C ALA A 296 -1.38 -9.03 -6.80
N LYS A 297 -0.21 -9.49 -6.32
CA LYS A 297 0.89 -9.99 -7.17
C LYS A 297 1.26 -9.00 -8.29
N PHE A 298 1.26 -7.73 -7.97
CA PHE A 298 1.59 -6.61 -8.87
C PHE A 298 0.69 -6.47 -10.10
N ASN A 299 -0.54 -6.99 -10.04
CA ASN A 299 -1.54 -6.84 -11.08
C ASN A 299 -2.49 -5.67 -10.77
N PRO A 300 -2.52 -4.57 -11.56
CA PRO A 300 -3.32 -3.39 -11.27
C PRO A 300 -4.83 -3.66 -11.13
N ALA A 301 -5.40 -4.58 -11.89
CA ALA A 301 -6.82 -4.91 -11.78
C ALA A 301 -7.14 -5.61 -10.44
N VAL A 302 -6.27 -6.52 -10.00
CA VAL A 302 -6.43 -7.18 -8.69
C VAL A 302 -6.15 -6.19 -7.56
N MET A 303 -5.22 -5.23 -7.76
CA MET A 303 -4.94 -4.17 -6.78
C MET A 303 -6.16 -3.28 -6.53
N ALA A 304 -6.97 -2.99 -7.53
CA ALA A 304 -8.22 -2.27 -7.35
C ALA A 304 -9.17 -3.01 -6.40
N LEU A 305 -9.33 -4.33 -6.58
CA LEU A 305 -10.17 -5.16 -5.70
C LEU A 305 -9.60 -5.25 -4.28
N THR A 306 -8.29 -5.43 -4.15
CA THR A 306 -7.64 -5.52 -2.83
C THR A 306 -7.65 -4.19 -2.09
N SER A 307 -7.51 -3.05 -2.78
CA SER A 307 -7.65 -1.72 -2.18
C SER A 307 -9.07 -1.50 -1.65
N LEU A 308 -10.09 -1.83 -2.44
CA LEU A 308 -11.48 -1.79 -2.00
C LEU A 308 -11.68 -2.65 -0.75
N PHE A 309 -11.17 -3.87 -0.74
CA PHE A 309 -11.33 -4.78 0.38
C PHE A 309 -10.66 -4.26 1.67
N ILE A 310 -9.43 -3.75 1.58
CA ILE A 310 -8.71 -3.24 2.75
C ILE A 310 -9.38 -1.98 3.31
N VAL A 311 -9.80 -1.05 2.45
CA VAL A 311 -10.51 0.16 2.89
C VAL A 311 -11.89 -0.18 3.46
N PHE A 312 -12.57 -1.19 2.90
CA PHE A 312 -13.82 -1.70 3.47
C PHE A 312 -13.62 -2.17 4.92
N LEU A 313 -12.56 -2.94 5.18
CA LEU A 313 -12.23 -3.39 6.53
C LEU A 313 -11.90 -2.21 7.45
N SER A 314 -11.06 -1.30 7.02
CA SER A 314 -10.63 -0.14 7.81
C SER A 314 -11.79 0.77 8.19
N GLN A 315 -12.64 1.16 7.23
CA GLN A 315 -13.81 2.01 7.52
C GLN A 315 -14.88 1.28 8.32
N GLY A 316 -15.10 -0.01 8.01
CA GLY A 316 -16.04 -0.85 8.75
C GLY A 316 -15.62 -1.00 10.21
N SER A 317 -14.34 -1.29 10.45
CA SER A 317 -13.79 -1.42 11.79
C SER A 317 -13.83 -0.10 12.58
N ALA A 318 -13.56 1.04 11.93
CA ALA A 318 -13.71 2.36 12.56
C ALA A 318 -15.16 2.64 13.00
N GLN A 319 -16.16 2.21 12.21
CA GLN A 319 -17.57 2.31 12.60
C GLN A 319 -17.91 1.41 13.79
N VAL A 320 -17.32 0.23 13.87
CA VAL A 320 -17.46 -0.65 15.04
C VAL A 320 -16.94 0.04 16.29
N SER A 321 -15.74 0.66 16.21
CA SER A 321 -15.17 1.43 17.33
C SER A 321 -16.11 2.53 17.82
N GLN A 322 -16.73 3.27 16.90
CA GLN A 322 -17.66 4.33 17.24
C GLN A 322 -18.99 3.82 17.83
N ASN A 323 -19.53 2.72 17.30
CA ASN A 323 -20.81 2.21 17.73
C ASN A 323 -20.76 1.56 19.12
N PHE A 324 -19.63 0.96 19.47
CA PHE A 324 -19.45 0.19 20.71
C PHE A 324 -18.52 0.89 21.71
N ASP A 325 -18.11 2.13 21.43
CA ASP A 325 -17.24 2.97 22.29
C ASP A 325 -15.95 2.25 22.73
N VAL A 326 -15.32 1.53 21.78
CA VAL A 326 -14.06 0.82 22.02
C VAL A 326 -12.86 1.61 21.47
N SER A 327 -11.68 1.35 22.04
CA SER A 327 -10.44 1.99 21.61
C SER A 327 -10.22 1.90 20.09
N PRO A 328 -9.72 2.95 19.44
CA PRO A 328 -9.36 2.95 18.01
C PRO A 328 -8.37 1.85 17.62
N ALA A 329 -7.58 1.33 18.56
CA ALA A 329 -6.67 0.20 18.31
C ALA A 329 -7.42 -1.12 18.00
N PHE A 330 -8.68 -1.26 18.41
CA PHE A 330 -9.47 -2.45 18.13
C PHE A 330 -9.75 -2.65 16.63
N PRO A 331 -10.18 -1.63 15.85
CA PRO A 331 -10.28 -1.71 14.41
C PRO A 331 -8.98 -2.15 13.72
N ASP A 332 -7.86 -1.61 14.15
CA ASP A 332 -6.55 -1.95 13.57
C ASP A 332 -6.17 -3.41 13.85
N MET A 333 -6.47 -3.90 15.05
CA MET A 333 -6.29 -5.30 15.41
C MET A 333 -7.14 -6.24 14.53
N ILE A 334 -8.41 -5.94 14.34
CA ILE A 334 -9.32 -6.73 13.48
C ILE A 334 -8.80 -6.75 12.04
N THR A 335 -8.43 -5.59 11.50
CA THR A 335 -7.85 -5.47 10.15
C THR A 335 -6.57 -6.29 10.05
N GLY A 336 -5.69 -6.20 11.04
CA GLY A 336 -4.45 -6.97 11.10
C GLY A 336 -4.67 -8.48 11.11
N ILE A 337 -5.65 -8.98 11.89
CA ILE A 337 -6.00 -10.40 11.93
C ILE A 337 -6.50 -10.88 10.57
N ILE A 338 -7.42 -10.15 9.93
CA ILE A 338 -7.95 -10.54 8.63
C ILE A 338 -6.82 -10.57 7.58
N LEU A 339 -5.97 -9.55 7.56
CA LEU A 339 -4.82 -9.51 6.65
C LEU A 339 -3.83 -10.65 6.90
N PHE A 340 -3.56 -10.99 8.16
CA PHE A 340 -2.71 -12.12 8.53
C PHE A 340 -3.23 -13.45 7.94
N PHE A 341 -4.53 -13.70 8.05
CA PHE A 341 -5.13 -14.91 7.48
C PHE A 341 -5.09 -14.92 5.95
N ILE A 342 -5.31 -13.78 5.30
CA ILE A 342 -5.25 -13.66 3.84
C ILE A 342 -3.81 -13.86 3.32
N ILE A 343 -2.82 -13.25 3.97
CA ILE A 343 -1.42 -13.45 3.60
C ILE A 343 -0.99 -14.90 3.92
N GLY A 344 -1.41 -15.40 5.08
CA GLY A 344 -1.11 -16.78 5.51
C GLY A 344 -1.67 -17.84 4.57
N CYS A 345 -2.83 -17.63 3.96
CA CYS A 345 -3.40 -18.59 3.02
C CYS A 345 -2.56 -18.73 1.73
N GLU A 346 -1.88 -17.67 1.28
CA GLU A 346 -0.98 -17.74 0.12
C GLU A 346 0.21 -18.69 0.38
N PHE A 347 0.69 -18.75 1.65
CA PHE A 347 1.69 -19.74 2.02
C PHE A 347 1.19 -21.17 1.79
N PHE A 348 -0.01 -21.52 2.23
CA PHE A 348 -0.60 -22.85 2.02
C PHE A 348 -0.94 -23.16 0.56
N ILE A 349 -1.15 -22.13 -0.26
CA ILE A 349 -1.31 -22.27 -1.71
C ILE A 349 0.03 -22.59 -2.38
N GLN A 350 1.11 -21.91 -2.00
CA GLN A 350 2.43 -22.07 -2.63
C GLN A 350 3.22 -23.27 -2.10
N TYR A 351 3.02 -23.63 -0.84
CA TYR A 351 3.78 -24.69 -0.16
C TYR A 351 2.88 -25.80 0.34
N LYS A 352 3.42 -27.01 0.38
CA LYS A 352 2.79 -28.20 0.96
C LYS A 352 3.57 -28.62 2.19
N ILE A 353 2.89 -28.78 3.31
CA ILE A 353 3.46 -29.37 4.50
C ILE A 353 3.31 -30.89 4.40
N ASN A 354 4.41 -31.60 4.24
CA ASN A 354 4.44 -33.04 4.26
C ASN A 354 4.87 -33.49 5.66
N PHE A 355 3.97 -34.15 6.37
CA PHE A 355 4.30 -34.79 7.64
C PHE A 355 5.04 -36.11 7.36
N ARG A 356 6.02 -36.43 8.21
CA ARG A 356 6.72 -37.70 8.17
C ARG A 356 5.71 -38.83 8.31
N SER A 357 5.47 -39.58 7.23
CA SER A 357 4.66 -40.79 7.30
C SER A 357 5.45 -41.83 8.13
N ARG A 358 4.89 -42.23 9.24
CA ARG A 358 5.42 -43.35 10.02
C ARG A 358 5.26 -44.57 9.12
N LYS A 359 6.34 -44.96 8.38
CA LYS A 359 6.35 -46.24 7.71
C LYS A 359 6.14 -47.29 8.79
N ASN A 360 4.95 -47.87 8.84
CA ASN A 360 4.73 -49.12 9.54
C ASN A 360 5.70 -50.11 8.96
N GLY A 361 6.66 -50.51 9.77
CA GLY A 361 7.57 -51.60 9.44
C GLY A 361 6.71 -52.83 9.17
N GLY A 362 6.42 -53.05 7.90
CA GLY A 362 5.86 -54.32 7.45
C GLY A 362 6.88 -55.40 7.70
N LYS A 363 6.58 -56.28 8.61
CA LYS A 363 7.22 -57.60 8.74
C LYS A 363 7.20 -58.29 7.38
N LYS A 364 8.35 -58.68 6.90
CA LYS A 364 8.54 -59.97 6.27
C LYS A 364 9.84 -60.55 6.81
#